data_d39287bb0765cb2eb2e25f58f0ebc2c8
#
_entry.id   d39287bb0765cb2eb2e25f58f0ebc2c8
#
_cell.length_a   1.000
_cell.length_b   1.000
_cell.length_c   1.000
_cell.angle_alpha   90.00
_cell.angle_beta   90.00
_cell.angle_gamma   90.00
#
_symmetry.space_group_name_H-M   'P 1'
#
loop_
_entity.id
_entity.type
_entity.pdbx_description
1 polymer ?
#
loop_
_entity_poly.entity_id
_entity_poly.type
_entity_poly.pdbx_seq_one_letter_code
_entity_poly.pdbx_strand_id
1 'polypeptide(L)'
;MQRQISGMIHSDLGFERNNILRLYTGWLTLRGQDEVYNYMSIFKSLPQEFRKESSSGITDAIAMPGDIFNPVSLHYISVWTEEELAEGKESYESGDKGVRYAEIPFRAMEFFGIKSKNGATFSQKAEQAGKLQVLFNGSAMQAFNVKDVRKARLYTGKMTGNEQCILLKTDYNTHYEHQALNIVGEVDIRLSDFHKGEEEMMLVGVPENHQCDFFEHDAVYIKYEEGKREDAEAAVRRVLRRFDVPEEKIMLSSLDEYISGNYKEETYYANLLSALTVFSVLITFSGVFSMLLYSLRLRRRSMAIRRVMGAGFRDVFRPQLRSYLLYVVAGGVLAYFPAALLMHKWMEYFHYGETPGVGLMAVIVCGICVVVSLIVYGQVRRCMNDKPVEVLRPES
;
A
#
# COMPACT_ATOMS: atom_id res chain seq x y z
N MET A 1 -2.58 11.71 -1.28
CA MET A 1 -2.46 10.69 -0.26
C MET A 1 -3.66 9.72 -0.21
N GLN A 2 -4.90 10.12 0.18
CA GLN A 2 -6.05 9.17 0.21
C GLN A 2 -6.30 8.46 -1.12
N ARG A 3 -6.25 9.17 -2.25
CA ARG A 3 -6.43 8.58 -3.58
C ARG A 3 -5.29 7.61 -3.95
N GLN A 4 -4.08 7.87 -3.51
CA GLN A 4 -2.92 7.01 -3.72
C GLN A 4 -3.02 5.74 -2.88
N ILE A 5 -3.31 5.87 -1.58
CA ILE A 5 -3.51 4.71 -0.69
C ILE A 5 -4.68 3.85 -1.20
N SER A 6 -5.81 4.46 -1.55
CA SER A 6 -6.93 3.74 -2.16
C SER A 6 -6.55 3.09 -3.48
N GLY A 7 -5.73 3.76 -4.30
CA GLY A 7 -5.21 3.20 -5.56
C GLY A 7 -4.33 1.98 -5.30
N MET A 8 -3.46 2.00 -4.30
CA MET A 8 -2.59 0.87 -3.92
C MET A 8 -3.39 -0.30 -3.37
N ILE A 9 -4.34 -0.04 -2.46
CA ILE A 9 -5.19 -1.07 -1.87
C ILE A 9 -6.07 -1.75 -2.93
N HIS A 10 -6.53 -1.02 -3.96
CA HIS A 10 -7.45 -1.54 -4.99
C HIS A 10 -6.75 -1.86 -6.32
N SER A 11 -5.43 -1.68 -6.42
CA SER A 11 -4.68 -2.04 -7.62
C SER A 11 -4.65 -3.55 -7.84
N ASP A 12 -4.39 -3.95 -9.08
CA ASP A 12 -4.06 -5.34 -9.40
C ASP A 12 -2.66 -5.62 -8.84
N LEU A 13 -2.61 -6.40 -7.76
CA LEU A 13 -1.37 -6.79 -7.08
C LEU A 13 -0.67 -7.97 -7.76
N GLY A 14 -1.24 -8.49 -8.86
CA GLY A 14 -0.72 -9.65 -9.59
C GLY A 14 -1.16 -11.00 -9.00
N PHE A 15 -2.11 -11.01 -8.06
CA PHE A 15 -2.67 -12.22 -7.47
C PHE A 15 -4.13 -12.03 -7.03
N GLU A 16 -4.86 -13.14 -6.88
CA GLU A 16 -6.23 -13.16 -6.38
C GLU A 16 -6.24 -13.02 -4.85
N ARG A 17 -7.04 -12.08 -4.33
CA ARG A 17 -7.21 -11.84 -2.90
C ARG A 17 -8.64 -12.01 -2.41
N ASN A 18 -9.61 -12.03 -3.34
CA ASN A 18 -11.01 -12.16 -3.00
C ASN A 18 -11.36 -13.59 -2.61
N ASN A 19 -12.30 -13.75 -1.69
CA ASN A 19 -12.80 -15.05 -1.25
C ASN A 19 -11.71 -15.99 -0.69
N ILE A 20 -10.69 -15.40 -0.04
CA ILE A 20 -9.62 -16.14 0.63
C ILE A 20 -9.59 -15.72 2.10
N LEU A 21 -9.71 -16.70 3.00
CA LEU A 21 -9.45 -16.52 4.43
C LEU A 21 -7.97 -16.82 4.71
N ARG A 22 -7.39 -16.04 5.60
CA ARG A 22 -6.06 -16.25 6.17
C ARG A 22 -6.20 -16.64 7.64
N LEU A 23 -5.75 -17.83 7.96
CA LEU A 23 -5.62 -18.32 9.33
C LEU A 23 -4.14 -18.16 9.73
N TYR A 24 -3.87 -17.25 10.66
CA TYR A 24 -2.54 -17.11 11.24
C TYR A 24 -2.28 -18.25 12.21
N THR A 25 -1.13 -18.89 12.09
CA THR A 25 -0.78 -20.08 12.87
C THR A 25 0.41 -19.91 13.79
N GLY A 26 1.08 -18.74 13.80
CA GLY A 26 2.26 -18.46 14.61
C GLY A 26 2.06 -18.62 16.13
N TRP A 27 0.81 -18.69 16.60
CA TRP A 27 0.51 -19.01 18.00
C TRP A 27 0.80 -20.47 18.39
N LEU A 28 0.97 -21.36 17.42
CA LEU A 28 1.32 -22.75 17.66
C LEU A 28 2.79 -22.92 18.12
N THR A 29 3.64 -21.92 17.87
CA THR A 29 5.11 -22.01 18.12
C THR A 29 5.53 -21.71 19.55
N LEU A 30 4.62 -21.32 20.43
CA LEU A 30 4.98 -20.79 21.76
C LEU A 30 5.21 -21.86 22.85
N ARG A 31 5.29 -23.14 22.50
CA ARG A 31 5.48 -24.23 23.46
C ARG A 31 6.67 -25.10 23.06
N GLY A 32 7.43 -25.58 24.00
CA GLY A 32 8.76 -26.23 23.93
C GLY A 32 9.04 -27.23 22.78
N GLN A 33 10.27 -27.70 22.66
CA GLN A 33 10.76 -28.47 21.49
C GLN A 33 9.93 -29.71 21.10
N ASP A 34 9.33 -30.42 22.06
CA ASP A 34 8.46 -31.58 21.77
C ASP A 34 7.11 -31.17 21.12
N GLU A 35 6.68 -29.93 21.32
CA GLU A 35 5.45 -29.40 20.76
C GLU A 35 5.65 -28.83 19.34
N VAL A 36 6.88 -28.52 18.94
CA VAL A 36 7.19 -28.05 17.57
C VAL A 36 6.89 -29.15 16.54
N TYR A 37 7.24 -30.40 16.83
CA TYR A 37 6.91 -31.52 15.95
C TYR A 37 5.39 -31.72 15.80
N ASN A 38 4.66 -31.53 16.88
CA ASN A 38 3.18 -31.63 16.82
C ASN A 38 2.58 -30.48 16.01
N TYR A 39 3.15 -29.27 16.13
CA TYR A 39 2.79 -28.12 15.33
C TYR A 39 2.90 -28.38 13.82
N MET A 40 4.07 -28.84 13.37
CA MET A 40 4.33 -29.09 11.94
C MET A 40 3.39 -30.17 11.38
N SER A 41 3.08 -31.18 12.18
CA SER A 41 2.11 -32.19 11.81
C SER A 41 0.71 -31.62 11.64
N ILE A 42 0.28 -30.77 12.59
CA ILE A 42 -1.01 -30.08 12.52
C ILE A 42 -1.04 -29.12 11.32
N PHE A 43 -0.07 -28.24 11.21
CA PHE A 43 0.01 -27.23 10.15
C PHE A 43 -0.10 -27.87 8.75
N LYS A 44 0.61 -28.98 8.50
CA LYS A 44 0.57 -29.72 7.24
C LYS A 44 -0.75 -30.43 7.00
N SER A 45 -1.44 -30.87 8.04
CA SER A 45 -2.70 -31.58 7.92
C SER A 45 -3.89 -30.65 7.72
N LEU A 46 -3.83 -29.40 8.22
CA LEU A 46 -4.94 -28.45 8.16
C LEU A 46 -5.50 -28.21 6.76
N PRO A 47 -4.70 -28.01 5.69
CA PRO A 47 -5.25 -27.83 4.36
C PRO A 47 -6.08 -29.01 3.87
N GLN A 48 -5.66 -30.23 4.19
CA GLN A 48 -6.41 -31.44 3.82
C GLN A 48 -7.72 -31.55 4.61
N GLU A 49 -7.70 -31.22 5.90
CA GLU A 49 -8.91 -31.24 6.74
C GLU A 49 -9.91 -30.16 6.28
N PHE A 50 -9.45 -28.96 5.91
CA PHE A 50 -10.33 -27.94 5.36
C PHE A 50 -10.95 -28.33 4.01
N ARG A 51 -10.21 -28.98 3.12
CA ARG A 51 -10.74 -29.49 1.85
C ARG A 51 -11.85 -30.56 2.03
N LYS A 52 -11.86 -31.26 3.15
CA LYS A 52 -12.94 -32.22 3.48
C LYS A 52 -14.26 -31.53 3.82
N GLU A 53 -14.22 -30.27 4.25
CA GLU A 53 -15.39 -29.47 4.61
C GLU A 53 -16.04 -28.75 3.40
N SER A 54 -15.99 -29.36 2.21
CA SER A 54 -16.52 -28.79 0.96
C SER A 54 -18.00 -28.40 1.02
N SER A 55 -18.80 -29.05 1.88
CA SER A 55 -20.21 -28.70 2.11
C SER A 55 -20.42 -27.31 2.69
N SER A 56 -19.41 -26.71 3.30
CA SER A 56 -19.42 -25.35 3.84
C SER A 56 -18.94 -24.27 2.87
N GLY A 57 -18.80 -24.62 1.58
CA GLY A 57 -18.35 -23.68 0.55
C GLY A 57 -16.83 -23.49 0.49
N ILE A 58 -16.05 -24.26 1.24
CA ILE A 58 -14.59 -24.29 1.09
C ILE A 58 -14.24 -25.01 -0.20
N THR A 59 -13.53 -24.35 -1.10
CA THR A 59 -13.13 -24.90 -2.40
C THR A 59 -11.71 -25.44 -2.39
N ASP A 60 -10.79 -24.79 -1.68
CA ASP A 60 -9.40 -25.23 -1.58
C ASP A 60 -8.73 -24.64 -0.33
N ALA A 61 -7.59 -25.20 0.07
CA ALA A 61 -6.77 -24.66 1.16
C ALA A 61 -5.30 -24.98 0.92
N ILE A 62 -4.41 -24.09 1.37
CA ILE A 62 -2.96 -24.25 1.26
C ILE A 62 -2.26 -23.71 2.50
N ALA A 63 -1.24 -24.40 2.97
CA ALA A 63 -0.34 -23.92 4.00
C ALA A 63 0.86 -23.24 3.35
N MET A 64 1.24 -22.06 3.86
CA MET A 64 2.39 -21.31 3.36
C MET A 64 3.37 -21.04 4.49
N PRO A 65 4.62 -21.49 4.34
CA PRO A 65 5.71 -21.14 5.23
C PRO A 65 6.25 -19.75 4.86
N GLY A 66 5.67 -18.73 5.38
CA GLY A 66 6.03 -17.35 5.08
C GLY A 66 4.90 -16.53 4.48
N ASP A 67 4.96 -15.24 4.75
CA ASP A 67 3.91 -14.30 4.37
C ASP A 67 4.34 -13.44 3.18
N ILE A 68 4.02 -13.89 1.97
CA ILE A 68 4.32 -13.16 0.74
C ILE A 68 3.51 -11.84 0.62
N PHE A 69 2.48 -11.66 1.44
CA PHE A 69 1.57 -10.51 1.37
C PHE A 69 2.00 -9.37 2.30
N ASN A 70 3.04 -9.57 3.08
CA ASN A 70 3.69 -8.54 3.89
C ASN A 70 5.20 -8.52 3.60
N PRO A 71 5.66 -7.71 2.65
CA PRO A 71 7.07 -7.69 2.26
C PRO A 71 8.02 -7.33 3.41
N VAL A 72 7.55 -6.57 4.40
CA VAL A 72 8.37 -6.20 5.57
C VAL A 72 8.69 -7.40 6.44
N SER A 73 7.83 -8.41 6.48
CA SER A 73 8.03 -9.64 7.26
C SER A 73 8.91 -10.68 6.56
N LEU A 74 9.23 -10.47 5.28
CA LEU A 74 10.06 -11.41 4.53
C LEU A 74 11.52 -11.31 4.94
N HIS A 75 12.17 -12.47 4.98
CA HIS A 75 13.61 -12.54 5.25
C HIS A 75 14.41 -11.95 4.08
N TYR A 76 15.58 -11.44 4.44
CA TYR A 76 16.50 -10.86 3.48
C TYR A 76 17.67 -11.82 3.26
N ILE A 77 18.01 -12.08 2.00
CA ILE A 77 19.11 -12.98 1.63
C ILE A 77 20.03 -12.30 0.64
N SER A 78 21.32 -12.51 0.77
CA SER A 78 22.31 -12.02 -0.18
C SER A 78 22.35 -12.89 -1.43
N VAL A 79 22.45 -12.23 -2.58
CA VAL A 79 22.57 -12.86 -3.90
C VAL A 79 23.79 -12.30 -4.59
N TRP A 80 24.63 -13.18 -5.12
CA TRP A 80 25.88 -12.83 -5.79
C TRP A 80 25.89 -13.27 -7.24
N THR A 81 26.58 -12.52 -8.07
CA THR A 81 26.93 -12.94 -9.42
C THR A 81 28.17 -13.85 -9.41
N GLU A 82 28.36 -14.60 -10.49
CA GLU A 82 29.56 -15.43 -10.65
C GLU A 82 30.86 -14.61 -10.59
N GLU A 83 30.84 -13.38 -11.10
CA GLU A 83 31.97 -12.45 -11.09
C GLU A 83 32.30 -11.98 -9.66
N GLU A 84 31.29 -11.63 -8.87
CA GLU A 84 31.44 -11.19 -7.47
C GLU A 84 32.04 -12.31 -6.62
N LEU A 85 31.60 -13.55 -6.82
CA LEU A 85 32.18 -14.72 -6.12
C LEU A 85 33.62 -14.96 -6.53
N ALA A 86 33.97 -14.83 -7.82
CA ALA A 86 35.34 -15.00 -8.32
C ALA A 86 36.31 -13.94 -7.76
N GLU A 87 35.79 -12.74 -7.46
CA GLU A 87 36.54 -11.62 -6.88
C GLU A 87 36.68 -11.72 -5.33
N GLY A 88 36.05 -12.73 -4.69
CA GLY A 88 36.04 -12.87 -3.25
C GLY A 88 35.25 -11.78 -2.52
N LYS A 89 34.30 -11.14 -3.18
CA LYS A 89 33.42 -10.11 -2.62
C LYS A 89 32.27 -10.74 -1.84
N GLU A 90 32.55 -11.68 -0.97
CA GLU A 90 31.55 -12.36 -0.13
C GLU A 90 31.17 -11.56 1.12
N SER A 91 31.45 -10.27 1.14
CA SER A 91 31.25 -9.44 2.33
C SER A 91 29.76 -9.22 2.63
N TYR A 92 29.31 -9.75 3.73
CA TYR A 92 28.01 -9.47 4.36
C TYR A 92 27.91 -8.04 4.91
N GLU A 93 29.05 -7.33 5.02
CA GLU A 93 29.10 -5.99 5.61
C GLU A 93 28.68 -4.87 4.68
N SER A 94 28.65 -5.13 3.39
CA SER A 94 28.36 -4.09 2.42
C SER A 94 26.97 -4.24 1.84
N GLY A 95 25.93 -4.14 2.54
CA GLY A 95 24.54 -3.85 2.15
C GLY A 95 24.07 -3.98 0.69
N ASP A 96 24.82 -4.61 -0.17
CA ASP A 96 24.91 -4.25 -1.56
C ASP A 96 24.07 -5.08 -2.51
N LYS A 97 23.44 -6.06 -2.29
CA LYS A 97 22.52 -6.77 -3.22
C LYS A 97 21.87 -7.94 -2.51
N GLY A 98 20.95 -7.66 -1.65
CA GLY A 98 20.09 -8.68 -1.12
C GLY A 98 18.71 -8.61 -1.73
N VAL A 99 17.97 -9.66 -1.54
CA VAL A 99 16.60 -9.79 -2.00
C VAL A 99 15.74 -10.33 -0.87
N ARG A 100 14.54 -9.81 -0.74
CA ARG A 100 13.57 -10.43 0.16
C ARG A 100 13.05 -11.71 -0.46
N TYR A 101 12.99 -12.77 0.31
CA TYR A 101 12.53 -14.03 -0.22
C TYR A 101 11.39 -14.64 0.60
N ALA A 102 10.55 -15.39 -0.09
CA ALA A 102 9.54 -16.24 0.49
C ALA A 102 9.58 -17.63 -0.13
N GLU A 103 9.51 -18.66 0.72
CA GLU A 103 9.28 -20.01 0.27
C GLU A 103 7.80 -20.22 0.01
N ILE A 104 7.44 -20.67 -1.17
CA ILE A 104 6.05 -20.93 -1.53
C ILE A 104 5.89 -22.34 -2.10
N PRO A 105 4.85 -23.08 -1.70
CA PRO A 105 4.53 -24.35 -2.31
C PRO A 105 4.29 -24.19 -3.83
N PHE A 106 4.70 -25.17 -4.63
CA PHE A 106 4.52 -25.12 -6.10
C PHE A 106 3.08 -24.81 -6.51
N ARG A 107 2.10 -25.29 -5.76
CA ARG A 107 0.67 -25.02 -5.97
C ARG A 107 0.24 -23.59 -5.63
N ALA A 108 1.04 -22.84 -4.88
CA ALA A 108 0.64 -21.50 -4.45
C ALA A 108 0.41 -20.55 -5.63
N MET A 109 1.15 -20.72 -6.73
CA MET A 109 0.94 -19.93 -7.93
C MET A 109 -0.48 -20.11 -8.51
N GLU A 110 -0.94 -21.35 -8.60
CA GLU A 110 -2.30 -21.69 -9.07
C GLU A 110 -3.35 -21.25 -8.05
N PHE A 111 -3.10 -21.51 -6.77
CA PHE A 111 -4.02 -21.14 -5.70
C PHE A 111 -4.31 -19.65 -5.63
N PHE A 112 -3.29 -18.80 -5.74
CA PHE A 112 -3.44 -17.35 -5.70
C PHE A 112 -3.58 -16.71 -7.09
N GLY A 113 -3.61 -17.49 -8.17
CA GLY A 113 -3.66 -16.95 -9.53
C GLY A 113 -2.43 -16.09 -9.88
N ILE A 114 -1.29 -16.36 -9.25
CA ILE A 114 -0.05 -15.62 -9.49
C ILE A 114 0.43 -15.90 -10.92
N LYS A 115 0.57 -14.83 -11.71
CA LYS A 115 0.98 -14.93 -13.11
C LYS A 115 2.46 -14.63 -13.24
N SER A 116 3.18 -15.47 -13.98
CA SER A 116 4.50 -15.13 -14.47
C SER A 116 4.41 -14.49 -15.86
N LYS A 117 5.27 -13.52 -16.16
CA LYS A 117 5.24 -12.83 -17.47
C LYS A 117 5.42 -13.78 -18.68
N ASN A 118 6.13 -14.86 -18.49
CA ASN A 118 6.44 -15.82 -19.58
C ASN A 118 5.67 -17.15 -19.44
N GLY A 119 4.62 -17.21 -18.60
CA GLY A 119 3.90 -18.45 -18.31
C GLY A 119 4.76 -19.51 -17.58
N ALA A 120 5.90 -19.11 -17.04
CA ALA A 120 6.80 -20.00 -16.31
C ALA A 120 6.19 -20.37 -14.95
N THR A 121 6.25 -21.65 -14.60
CA THR A 121 5.80 -22.18 -13.31
C THR A 121 6.88 -23.08 -12.74
N PHE A 122 6.82 -23.33 -11.44
CA PHE A 122 7.69 -24.30 -10.80
C PHE A 122 7.44 -25.73 -11.34
N SER A 123 8.50 -26.49 -11.47
CA SER A 123 8.46 -27.86 -11.99
C SER A 123 8.94 -28.86 -10.96
N GLN A 124 8.10 -29.79 -10.57
CA GLN A 124 8.47 -30.90 -9.68
C GLN A 124 9.62 -31.76 -10.23
N LYS A 125 9.74 -31.87 -11.59
CA LYS A 125 10.84 -32.61 -12.22
C LYS A 125 12.21 -31.93 -12.02
N ALA A 126 12.23 -30.59 -12.01
CA ALA A 126 13.48 -29.83 -11.78
C ALA A 126 13.91 -29.89 -10.32
N GLU A 127 12.97 -30.01 -9.39
CA GLU A 127 13.23 -30.25 -7.99
C GLU A 127 13.91 -31.61 -7.76
N GLN A 128 13.40 -32.68 -8.36
CA GLN A 128 14.00 -34.01 -8.30
C GLN A 128 15.46 -34.02 -8.81
N ALA A 129 15.84 -33.05 -9.63
CA ALA A 129 17.22 -32.85 -10.07
C ALA A 129 18.06 -31.97 -9.12
N GLY A 130 17.55 -31.63 -7.93
CA GLY A 130 18.25 -30.85 -6.91
C GLY A 130 18.48 -29.37 -7.28
N LYS A 131 17.69 -28.83 -8.22
CA LYS A 131 17.83 -27.44 -8.66
C LYS A 131 16.85 -26.54 -7.91
N LEU A 132 17.42 -25.56 -7.19
CA LEU A 132 16.63 -24.54 -6.52
C LEU A 132 15.95 -23.64 -7.57
N GLN A 133 14.62 -23.68 -7.64
CA GLN A 133 13.81 -22.90 -8.58
C GLN A 133 13.35 -21.61 -7.94
N VAL A 134 13.61 -20.48 -8.61
CA VAL A 134 13.22 -19.18 -8.12
C VAL A 134 12.50 -18.36 -9.19
N LEU A 135 11.58 -17.52 -8.74
CA LEU A 135 10.93 -16.47 -9.55
C LEU A 135 11.30 -15.11 -8.95
N PHE A 136 11.71 -14.18 -9.78
CA PHE A 136 12.02 -12.82 -9.39
C PHE A 136 10.88 -11.88 -9.77
N ASN A 137 10.62 -10.86 -8.97
CA ASN A 137 9.78 -9.74 -9.42
C ASN A 137 10.57 -8.81 -10.35
N GLY A 138 9.87 -7.83 -10.95
CA GLY A 138 10.47 -6.89 -11.88
C GLY A 138 11.63 -6.09 -11.29
N SER A 139 11.52 -5.67 -10.04
CA SER A 139 12.57 -4.93 -9.32
C SER A 139 13.82 -5.77 -9.13
N ALA A 140 13.69 -7.03 -8.72
CA ALA A 140 14.82 -7.95 -8.58
C ALA A 140 15.48 -8.24 -9.94
N MET A 141 14.69 -8.43 -11.02
CA MET A 141 15.24 -8.63 -12.37
C MET A 141 16.09 -7.43 -12.81
N GLN A 142 15.69 -6.21 -12.48
CA GLN A 142 16.44 -4.99 -12.79
C GLN A 142 17.68 -4.85 -11.90
N ALA A 143 17.56 -5.06 -10.59
CA ALA A 143 18.66 -4.93 -9.63
C ALA A 143 19.83 -5.87 -9.97
N PHE A 144 19.52 -7.11 -10.38
CA PHE A 144 20.53 -8.10 -10.79
C PHE A 144 20.83 -8.09 -12.29
N ASN A 145 20.31 -7.12 -13.06
CA ASN A 145 20.50 -6.98 -14.51
C ASN A 145 20.20 -8.27 -15.31
N VAL A 146 19.20 -9.00 -14.89
CA VAL A 146 18.78 -10.27 -15.52
C VAL A 146 17.95 -9.95 -16.78
N LYS A 147 18.60 -9.96 -17.94
CA LYS A 147 17.94 -9.78 -19.24
C LYS A 147 17.44 -11.08 -19.85
N ASP A 148 18.11 -12.18 -19.57
CA ASP A 148 17.78 -13.53 -20.04
C ASP A 148 17.96 -14.51 -18.88
N VAL A 149 16.86 -15.05 -18.38
CA VAL A 149 16.83 -15.99 -17.25
C VAL A 149 17.71 -17.24 -17.48
N ARG A 150 17.90 -17.64 -18.76
CA ARG A 150 18.70 -18.82 -19.11
C ARG A 150 20.21 -18.60 -19.00
N LYS A 151 20.62 -17.34 -19.08
CA LYS A 151 22.03 -16.93 -19.06
C LYS A 151 22.47 -16.41 -17.71
N ALA A 152 21.52 -16.02 -16.87
CA ALA A 152 21.84 -15.51 -15.54
C ALA A 152 22.50 -16.58 -14.69
N ARG A 153 23.60 -16.20 -14.04
CA ARG A 153 24.35 -17.01 -13.09
C ARG A 153 24.37 -16.26 -11.77
N LEU A 154 23.38 -16.57 -10.94
CA LEU A 154 23.24 -15.99 -9.61
C LEU A 154 23.36 -17.11 -8.57
N TYR A 155 23.90 -16.78 -7.44
CA TYR A 155 24.18 -17.70 -6.34
C TYR A 155 23.66 -17.12 -5.05
N THR A 156 23.25 -18.00 -4.14
CA THR A 156 22.94 -17.65 -2.77
C THR A 156 23.70 -18.60 -1.82
N GLY A 157 23.80 -18.24 -0.55
CA GLY A 157 24.40 -19.12 0.42
C GLY A 157 23.47 -20.25 0.83
N LYS A 158 23.98 -21.42 1.07
CA LYS A 158 23.30 -22.58 1.69
C LYS A 158 23.99 -22.97 2.97
N MET A 159 23.25 -23.18 4.02
CA MET A 159 23.80 -23.65 5.29
C MET A 159 24.29 -25.10 5.17
N THR A 160 25.57 -25.34 5.45
CA THR A 160 26.09 -26.69 5.49
C THR A 160 25.65 -27.40 6.77
N GLY A 161 25.08 -28.59 6.62
CA GLY A 161 24.73 -29.46 7.77
C GLY A 161 23.24 -29.48 8.13
N ASN A 162 22.38 -28.65 7.49
CA ASN A 162 20.96 -28.77 7.64
C ASN A 162 20.29 -29.07 6.28
N GLU A 163 20.07 -30.36 6.01
CA GLU A 163 19.44 -30.81 4.75
C GLU A 163 17.97 -30.38 4.63
N GLN A 164 17.37 -29.88 5.70
CA GLN A 164 15.94 -29.54 5.76
C GLN A 164 15.64 -28.08 5.39
N CYS A 165 16.62 -27.18 5.50
CA CYS A 165 16.45 -25.80 5.07
C CYS A 165 17.03 -25.59 3.68
N ILE A 166 16.21 -25.06 2.76
CA ILE A 166 16.63 -24.76 1.39
C ILE A 166 17.47 -23.49 1.34
N LEU A 167 17.17 -22.52 2.19
CA LEU A 167 17.82 -21.23 2.25
C LEU A 167 18.24 -20.85 3.66
N LEU A 168 19.10 -19.90 3.76
CA LEU A 168 19.88 -19.52 4.92
C LEU A 168 19.18 -18.63 5.93
N LYS A 169 19.52 -18.88 7.19
CA LYS A 169 19.55 -17.88 8.23
C LYS A 169 20.97 -17.30 8.29
N THR A 170 21.11 -15.97 8.21
CA THR A 170 22.37 -15.25 8.36
C THR A 170 22.85 -15.34 9.82
N ASP A 171 23.60 -16.36 10.14
CA ASP A 171 24.38 -16.38 11.38
C ASP A 171 25.85 -16.18 11.00
N TYR A 172 26.48 -15.14 11.53
CA TYR A 172 27.78 -14.58 11.13
C TYR A 172 29.01 -15.52 11.28
N ASN A 173 28.79 -16.75 11.73
CA ASN A 173 29.90 -17.69 12.05
C ASN A 173 29.82 -19.06 11.37
N THR A 174 28.94 -19.27 10.39
CA THR A 174 28.81 -20.58 9.74
C THR A 174 29.45 -20.58 8.35
N HIS A 175 30.09 -21.72 8.01
CA HIS A 175 30.59 -21.98 6.65
C HIS A 175 29.40 -22.17 5.70
N TYR A 176 29.41 -21.44 4.60
CA TYR A 176 28.36 -21.48 3.58
C TYR A 176 28.87 -22.14 2.31
N GLU A 177 28.04 -22.96 1.70
CA GLU A 177 28.21 -23.38 0.32
C GLU A 177 27.37 -22.48 -0.59
N HIS A 178 27.94 -22.05 -1.70
CA HIS A 178 27.21 -21.28 -2.68
C HIS A 178 26.31 -22.19 -3.52
N GLN A 179 25.01 -21.91 -3.50
CA GLN A 179 24.03 -22.63 -4.29
C GLN A 179 23.59 -21.78 -5.49
N ALA A 180 23.69 -22.37 -6.69
CA ALA A 180 23.22 -21.71 -7.90
C ALA A 180 21.69 -21.60 -7.92
N LEU A 181 21.17 -20.40 -8.22
CA LEU A 181 19.78 -20.15 -8.42
C LEU A 181 19.36 -20.54 -9.84
N ASN A 182 18.30 -21.31 -9.96
CA ASN A 182 17.66 -21.59 -11.25
C ASN A 182 16.48 -20.64 -11.43
N ILE A 183 16.71 -19.50 -12.07
CA ILE A 183 15.67 -18.51 -12.33
C ILE A 183 14.73 -19.06 -13.40
N VAL A 184 13.50 -19.35 -12.98
CA VAL A 184 12.48 -19.93 -13.87
C VAL A 184 11.80 -18.83 -14.68
N GLY A 185 11.58 -17.65 -14.08
CA GLY A 185 10.90 -16.55 -14.76
C GLY A 185 10.75 -15.31 -13.91
N GLU A 186 9.97 -14.37 -14.43
CA GLU A 186 9.58 -13.14 -13.75
C GLU A 186 8.12 -13.22 -13.33
N VAL A 187 7.85 -12.84 -12.08
CA VAL A 187 6.51 -12.79 -11.51
C VAL A 187 6.04 -11.34 -11.39
N ASP A 188 4.77 -11.10 -11.71
CA ASP A 188 4.17 -9.77 -11.61
C ASP A 188 3.46 -9.61 -10.25
N ILE A 189 4.20 -9.73 -9.16
CA ILE A 189 3.72 -9.40 -7.82
C ILE A 189 4.18 -7.99 -7.49
N ARG A 190 3.22 -7.11 -7.21
CA ARG A 190 3.42 -5.68 -6.93
C ARG A 190 3.12 -5.38 -5.47
N LEU A 191 3.79 -6.06 -4.57
CA LEU A 191 3.77 -5.71 -3.16
C LEU A 191 4.83 -4.65 -2.93
N SER A 192 4.40 -3.49 -2.48
CA SER A 192 5.28 -2.38 -2.23
C SER A 192 5.17 -1.90 -0.80
N ASP A 193 6.30 -1.63 -0.19
CA ASP A 193 6.35 -0.79 0.98
C ASP A 193 6.01 0.65 0.55
N PHE A 194 5.11 1.30 1.27
CA PHE A 194 4.68 2.68 0.96
C PHE A 194 5.87 3.67 0.93
N HIS A 195 6.91 3.38 1.71
CA HIS A 195 8.09 4.24 1.83
C HIS A 195 9.23 3.86 0.89
N LYS A 196 9.34 2.58 0.50
CA LYS A 196 10.52 2.07 -0.24
C LYS A 196 10.23 1.70 -1.69
N GLY A 197 8.97 1.64 -2.08
CA GLY A 197 8.57 1.20 -3.41
C GLY A 197 8.46 -0.31 -3.56
N GLU A 198 8.57 -0.80 -4.79
CA GLU A 198 8.65 -2.24 -5.03
C GLU A 198 10.01 -2.74 -4.57
N GLU A 199 10.03 -3.52 -3.47
CA GLU A 199 11.25 -4.16 -3.01
C GLU A 199 11.60 -5.34 -3.94
N GLU A 200 12.89 -5.62 -4.04
CA GLU A 200 13.39 -6.80 -4.74
C GLU A 200 12.89 -8.05 -4.02
N MET A 201 12.14 -8.89 -4.75
CA MET A 201 11.53 -10.09 -4.20
C MET A 201 11.90 -11.32 -5.02
N MET A 202 12.17 -12.41 -4.30
CA MET A 202 12.42 -13.73 -4.84
C MET A 202 11.44 -14.72 -4.22
N LEU A 203 10.66 -15.40 -5.05
CA LEU A 203 9.84 -16.53 -4.64
C LEU A 203 10.62 -17.82 -4.89
N VAL A 204 10.77 -18.61 -3.85
CA VAL A 204 11.43 -19.90 -3.90
C VAL A 204 10.40 -20.99 -3.92
N GLY A 205 10.38 -21.77 -4.98
CA GLY A 205 9.47 -22.90 -5.10
C GLY A 205 9.90 -24.07 -4.22
N VAL A 206 8.98 -24.51 -3.34
CA VAL A 206 9.17 -25.65 -2.45
C VAL A 206 8.06 -26.68 -2.60
N PRO A 207 8.31 -27.98 -2.31
CA PRO A 207 7.23 -28.97 -2.23
C PRO A 207 6.25 -28.66 -1.10
N GLU A 208 5.01 -29.13 -1.24
CA GLU A 208 4.01 -28.97 -0.16
C GLU A 208 4.42 -29.60 1.18
N ASN A 209 5.33 -30.59 1.15
CA ASN A 209 5.83 -31.27 2.34
C ASN A 209 7.16 -30.70 2.87
N HIS A 210 7.61 -29.58 2.29
CA HIS A 210 8.86 -28.97 2.70
C HIS A 210 8.81 -28.56 4.17
N GLN A 211 9.91 -28.83 4.89
CA GLN A 211 10.08 -28.41 6.27
C GLN A 211 11.01 -27.21 6.29
N CYS A 212 10.49 -26.09 6.72
CA CYS A 212 11.28 -24.93 7.04
C CYS A 212 11.17 -24.64 8.54
N ASP A 213 12.29 -24.31 9.18
CA ASP A 213 12.35 -24.03 10.62
C ASP A 213 11.86 -22.62 10.97
N PHE A 214 11.28 -21.88 10.02
CA PHE A 214 10.81 -20.49 10.21
C PHE A 214 9.32 -20.46 10.44
N PHE A 215 8.92 -20.29 11.70
CA PHE A 215 7.53 -20.39 12.14
C PHE A 215 6.83 -19.04 12.38
N GLU A 216 7.54 -17.92 12.27
CA GLU A 216 7.00 -16.63 12.73
C GLU A 216 5.87 -16.08 11.85
N HIS A 217 5.80 -16.50 10.59
CA HIS A 217 4.86 -15.94 9.62
C HIS A 217 3.99 -16.99 8.91
N ASP A 218 3.96 -18.21 9.43
CA ASP A 218 3.17 -19.29 8.84
C ASP A 218 1.68 -18.98 8.85
N ALA A 219 1.02 -19.24 7.76
CA ALA A 219 -0.42 -19.10 7.63
C ALA A 219 -1.03 -20.20 6.75
N VAL A 220 -2.27 -20.55 7.04
CA VAL A 220 -3.08 -21.38 6.15
C VAL A 220 -4.10 -20.49 5.45
N TYR A 221 -4.13 -20.58 4.14
CA TYR A 221 -5.06 -19.85 3.29
C TYR A 221 -6.16 -20.79 2.81
N ILE A 222 -7.40 -20.34 2.92
CA ILE A 222 -8.60 -21.11 2.63
C ILE A 222 -9.44 -20.37 1.61
N LYS A 223 -9.62 -20.95 0.43
CA LYS A 223 -10.45 -20.40 -0.63
C LYS A 223 -11.89 -20.87 -0.44
N TYR A 224 -12.86 -19.97 -0.61
CA TYR A 224 -14.28 -20.26 -0.41
C TYR A 224 -15.13 -19.67 -1.53
N GLU A 225 -16.35 -20.22 -1.70
CA GLU A 225 -17.31 -19.73 -2.68
C GLU A 225 -17.85 -18.35 -2.30
N GLU A 226 -18.08 -17.51 -3.30
CA GLU A 226 -18.66 -16.17 -3.09
C GLU A 226 -19.97 -16.23 -2.29
N GLY A 227 -20.08 -15.37 -1.29
CA GLY A 227 -21.23 -15.30 -0.39
C GLY A 227 -21.26 -16.33 0.74
N LYS A 228 -20.30 -17.28 0.82
CA LYS A 228 -20.25 -18.32 1.88
C LYS A 228 -19.16 -18.08 2.93
N ARG A 229 -18.79 -16.83 3.15
CA ARG A 229 -17.75 -16.49 4.12
C ARG A 229 -18.06 -17.01 5.52
N GLU A 230 -19.27 -16.77 6.04
CA GLU A 230 -19.65 -17.16 7.39
C GLU A 230 -19.66 -18.69 7.57
N ASP A 231 -20.13 -19.42 6.55
CA ASP A 231 -20.13 -20.88 6.58
C ASP A 231 -18.70 -21.45 6.58
N ALA A 232 -17.82 -20.85 5.77
CA ALA A 232 -16.40 -21.21 5.70
C ALA A 232 -15.68 -20.90 7.02
N GLU A 233 -15.89 -19.73 7.62
CA GLU A 233 -15.34 -19.37 8.95
C GLU A 233 -15.82 -20.34 10.03
N ALA A 234 -17.12 -20.67 10.05
CA ALA A 234 -17.67 -21.65 10.99
C ALA A 234 -17.05 -23.04 10.80
N ALA A 235 -16.79 -23.45 9.56
CA ALA A 235 -16.13 -24.73 9.26
C ALA A 235 -14.67 -24.73 9.75
N VAL A 236 -13.92 -23.66 9.48
CA VAL A 236 -12.55 -23.50 9.98
C VAL A 236 -12.50 -23.64 11.50
N ARG A 237 -13.38 -22.97 12.21
CA ARG A 237 -13.46 -23.05 13.69
C ARG A 237 -13.81 -24.46 14.15
N ARG A 238 -14.73 -25.18 13.46
CA ARG A 238 -15.06 -26.59 13.78
C ARG A 238 -13.86 -27.51 13.60
N VAL A 239 -13.11 -27.35 12.51
CA VAL A 239 -11.90 -28.14 12.27
C VAL A 239 -10.85 -27.88 13.35
N LEU A 240 -10.59 -26.62 13.67
CA LEU A 240 -9.59 -26.24 14.69
C LEU A 240 -9.94 -26.75 16.10
N ARG A 241 -11.23 -26.82 16.44
CA ARG A 241 -11.68 -27.44 17.70
C ARG A 241 -11.36 -28.93 17.77
N ARG A 242 -11.30 -29.64 16.65
CA ARG A 242 -10.87 -31.07 16.63
C ARG A 242 -9.38 -31.23 16.96
N PHE A 243 -8.61 -30.17 16.81
CA PHE A 243 -7.19 -30.07 17.18
C PHE A 243 -6.95 -29.41 18.52
N ASP A 244 -7.99 -29.27 19.35
CA ASP A 244 -7.95 -28.66 20.70
C ASP A 244 -7.40 -27.21 20.70
N VAL A 245 -7.61 -26.47 19.59
CA VAL A 245 -7.21 -25.07 19.49
C VAL A 245 -8.19 -24.17 20.23
N PRO A 246 -7.75 -23.41 21.25
CA PRO A 246 -8.60 -22.48 21.97
C PRO A 246 -9.14 -21.37 21.04
N GLU A 247 -10.41 -21.03 21.19
CA GLU A 247 -11.11 -20.03 20.35
C GLU A 247 -10.39 -18.67 20.37
N GLU A 248 -9.85 -18.27 21.51
CA GLU A 248 -9.10 -17.02 21.71
C GLU A 248 -7.81 -16.91 20.90
N LYS A 249 -7.27 -18.06 20.45
CA LYS A 249 -6.06 -18.12 19.64
C LYS A 249 -6.34 -18.17 18.15
N ILE A 250 -7.60 -18.32 17.75
CA ILE A 250 -7.98 -18.38 16.34
C ILE A 250 -7.97 -16.98 15.75
N MET A 251 -6.90 -16.62 15.04
CA MET A 251 -6.79 -15.37 14.30
C MET A 251 -7.14 -15.63 12.84
N LEU A 252 -8.38 -15.32 12.48
CA LEU A 252 -8.93 -15.50 11.15
C LEU A 252 -9.31 -14.14 10.56
N SER A 253 -8.83 -13.84 9.36
CA SER A 253 -9.17 -12.62 8.63
C SER A 253 -9.34 -12.93 7.14
N SER A 254 -10.01 -12.08 6.37
CA SER A 254 -9.89 -12.20 4.91
C SER A 254 -8.50 -11.73 4.47
N LEU A 255 -8.02 -12.26 3.35
CA LEU A 255 -6.74 -11.83 2.78
C LEU A 255 -6.76 -10.34 2.41
N ASP A 256 -7.91 -9.84 1.92
CA ASP A 256 -8.10 -8.42 1.59
C ASP A 256 -8.04 -7.53 2.85
N GLU A 257 -8.69 -7.94 3.94
CA GLU A 257 -8.61 -7.24 5.24
C GLU A 257 -7.18 -7.24 5.80
N TYR A 258 -6.45 -8.34 5.63
CA TYR A 258 -5.09 -8.47 6.08
C TYR A 258 -4.16 -7.52 5.31
N ILE A 259 -4.21 -7.54 3.97
CA ILE A 259 -3.41 -6.65 3.12
C ILE A 259 -3.76 -5.19 3.38
N SER A 260 -5.05 -4.87 3.48
CA SER A 260 -5.50 -3.51 3.82
C SER A 260 -5.05 -3.10 5.21
N GLY A 261 -4.91 -4.07 6.11
CA GLY A 261 -4.41 -3.91 7.47
C GLY A 261 -2.97 -3.40 7.53
N ASN A 262 -2.13 -3.78 6.57
CA ASN A 262 -0.74 -3.33 6.48
C ASN A 262 -0.63 -1.82 6.20
N TYR A 263 -1.70 -1.20 5.68
CA TYR A 263 -1.76 0.24 5.37
C TYR A 263 -2.64 1.03 6.35
N LYS A 264 -2.95 0.48 7.54
CA LYS A 264 -3.81 1.15 8.53
C LYS A 264 -3.21 2.43 9.06
N GLU A 265 -1.91 2.45 9.33
CA GLU A 265 -1.22 3.64 9.83
C GLU A 265 -1.26 4.77 8.80
N GLU A 266 -0.95 4.49 7.55
CA GLU A 266 -0.98 5.47 6.47
C GLU A 266 -2.40 5.99 6.22
N THR A 267 -3.39 5.10 6.31
CA THR A 267 -4.80 5.48 6.21
C THR A 267 -5.21 6.38 7.37
N TYR A 268 -4.77 6.09 8.59
CA TYR A 268 -5.01 6.94 9.75
C TYR A 268 -4.41 8.33 9.59
N TYR A 269 -3.12 8.43 9.17
CA TYR A 269 -2.48 9.71 8.89
C TYR A 269 -3.17 10.47 7.76
N ALA A 270 -3.60 9.80 6.71
CA ALA A 270 -4.34 10.42 5.61
C ALA A 270 -5.67 11.01 6.08
N ASN A 271 -6.40 10.30 6.93
CA ASN A 271 -7.66 10.78 7.50
C ASN A 271 -7.44 11.97 8.44
N LEU A 272 -6.41 11.91 9.29
CA LEU A 272 -6.03 13.01 10.16
C LEU A 272 -5.69 14.27 9.37
N LEU A 273 -4.84 14.15 8.35
CA LEU A 273 -4.47 15.26 7.48
C LEU A 273 -5.68 15.83 6.71
N SER A 274 -6.61 14.97 6.30
CA SER A 274 -7.84 15.39 5.65
C SER A 274 -8.73 16.20 6.60
N ALA A 275 -8.87 15.77 7.84
CA ALA A 275 -9.60 16.52 8.86
C ALA A 275 -8.95 17.90 9.12
N LEU A 276 -7.64 17.94 9.30
CA LEU A 276 -6.88 19.18 9.47
C LEU A 276 -7.05 20.13 8.27
N THR A 277 -7.08 19.56 7.05
CA THR A 277 -7.32 20.35 5.82
C THR A 277 -8.71 20.98 5.83
N VAL A 278 -9.75 20.23 6.23
CA VAL A 278 -11.12 20.79 6.35
C VAL A 278 -11.15 21.94 7.36
N PHE A 279 -10.55 21.79 8.54
CA PHE A 279 -10.46 22.85 9.54
C PHE A 279 -9.71 24.08 9.01
N SER A 280 -8.58 23.88 8.31
CA SER A 280 -7.80 24.97 7.71
C SER A 280 -8.62 25.74 6.68
N VAL A 281 -9.39 25.03 5.85
CA VAL A 281 -10.27 25.63 4.86
C VAL A 281 -11.35 26.45 5.57
N LEU A 282 -12.01 25.94 6.61
CA LEU A 282 -13.04 26.67 7.35
C LEU A 282 -12.50 27.96 7.98
N ILE A 283 -11.32 27.89 8.61
CA ILE A 283 -10.66 29.07 9.20
C ILE A 283 -10.32 30.10 8.12
N THR A 284 -9.77 29.65 6.99
CA THR A 284 -9.42 30.52 5.87
C THR A 284 -10.68 31.21 5.30
N PHE A 285 -11.76 30.46 5.09
CA PHE A 285 -13.03 31.04 4.64
C PHE A 285 -13.59 32.06 5.64
N SER A 286 -13.53 31.76 6.93
CA SER A 286 -13.97 32.69 7.97
C SER A 286 -13.19 34.00 7.93
N GLY A 287 -11.85 33.91 7.80
CA GLY A 287 -10.97 35.07 7.67
C GLY A 287 -11.25 35.90 6.42
N VAL A 288 -11.33 35.25 5.26
CA VAL A 288 -11.63 35.93 3.98
C VAL A 288 -13.02 36.57 4.02
N PHE A 289 -14.03 35.84 4.54
CA PHE A 289 -15.38 36.37 4.69
C PHE A 289 -15.43 37.62 5.55
N SER A 290 -14.79 37.59 6.73
CA SER A 290 -14.71 38.74 7.65
C SER A 290 -14.02 39.92 7.00
N MET A 291 -12.90 39.71 6.30
CA MET A 291 -12.18 40.75 5.59
C MET A 291 -13.01 41.38 4.45
N LEU A 292 -13.73 40.55 3.69
CA LEU A 292 -14.63 41.01 2.63
C LEU A 292 -15.77 41.86 3.20
N LEU A 293 -16.41 41.39 4.30
CA LEU A 293 -17.47 42.17 4.97
C LEU A 293 -16.98 43.51 5.43
N TYR A 294 -15.80 43.56 6.09
CA TYR A 294 -15.21 44.80 6.56
C TYR A 294 -14.88 45.76 5.41
N SER A 295 -14.23 45.26 4.36
CA SER A 295 -13.88 46.08 3.19
C SER A 295 -15.12 46.62 2.46
N LEU A 296 -16.19 45.85 2.36
CA LEU A 296 -17.43 46.29 1.74
C LEU A 296 -18.17 47.31 2.62
N ARG A 297 -18.15 47.15 3.96
CA ARG A 297 -18.68 48.17 4.89
C ARG A 297 -17.99 49.51 4.71
N LEU A 298 -16.65 49.55 4.64
CA LEU A 298 -15.90 50.77 4.40
C LEU A 298 -16.26 51.44 3.07
N ARG A 299 -16.57 50.68 2.05
CA ARG A 299 -16.93 51.17 0.71
C ARG A 299 -18.42 51.45 0.54
N ARG A 300 -19.26 51.16 1.54
CA ARG A 300 -20.73 51.30 1.48
C ARG A 300 -21.18 52.74 1.11
N ARG A 301 -20.54 53.73 1.72
CA ARG A 301 -20.82 55.15 1.42
C ARG A 301 -20.50 55.53 -0.03
N SER A 302 -19.34 55.07 -0.54
CA SER A 302 -18.94 55.28 -1.94
C SER A 302 -19.89 54.59 -2.93
N MET A 303 -20.36 53.39 -2.59
CA MET A 303 -21.33 52.64 -3.40
C MET A 303 -22.72 53.37 -3.42
N ALA A 304 -23.15 53.89 -2.28
CA ALA A 304 -24.41 54.65 -2.20
C ALA A 304 -24.34 55.94 -3.02
N ILE A 305 -23.24 56.70 -3.00
CA ILE A 305 -23.03 57.85 -3.83
C ILE A 305 -23.12 57.52 -5.32
N ARG A 306 -22.43 56.47 -5.76
CA ARG A 306 -22.49 55.99 -7.15
C ARG A 306 -23.91 55.61 -7.58
N ARG A 307 -24.70 55.02 -6.68
CA ARG A 307 -26.07 54.65 -6.94
C ARG A 307 -26.97 55.89 -7.13
N VAL A 308 -26.77 56.91 -6.28
CA VAL A 308 -27.51 58.22 -6.44
C VAL A 308 -27.18 58.87 -7.79
N MET A 309 -25.92 58.70 -8.26
CA MET A 309 -25.45 59.13 -9.57
C MET A 309 -25.96 58.27 -10.74
N GLY A 310 -26.82 57.25 -10.50
CA GLY A 310 -27.40 56.40 -11.53
C GLY A 310 -26.65 55.14 -11.89
N ALA A 311 -25.61 54.76 -11.12
CA ALA A 311 -24.87 53.52 -11.38
C ALA A 311 -25.73 52.27 -11.14
N GLY A 312 -25.78 51.37 -12.13
CA GLY A 312 -26.46 50.10 -12.03
C GLY A 312 -25.68 49.05 -11.20
N PHE A 313 -26.35 47.94 -10.93
CA PHE A 313 -25.71 46.81 -10.17
C PHE A 313 -24.37 46.36 -10.80
N ARG A 314 -24.31 46.24 -12.11
CA ARG A 314 -23.13 45.79 -12.84
C ARG A 314 -21.95 46.76 -12.71
N ASP A 315 -22.24 48.06 -12.62
CA ASP A 315 -21.20 49.09 -12.52
C ASP A 315 -20.51 49.12 -11.15
N VAL A 316 -21.20 48.64 -10.13
CA VAL A 316 -20.68 48.50 -8.78
C VAL A 316 -20.02 47.10 -8.58
N PHE A 317 -20.65 46.05 -9.10
CA PHE A 317 -20.26 44.66 -8.92
C PHE A 317 -18.92 44.33 -9.63
N ARG A 318 -18.81 44.65 -10.93
CA ARG A 318 -17.65 44.29 -11.77
C ARG A 318 -16.31 44.80 -11.23
N PRO A 319 -16.15 46.08 -10.85
CA PRO A 319 -14.86 46.56 -10.32
C PRO A 319 -14.49 45.90 -9.00
N GLN A 320 -15.47 45.64 -8.13
CA GLN A 320 -15.23 44.97 -6.87
C GLN A 320 -14.79 43.52 -7.08
N LEU A 321 -15.53 42.78 -7.88
CA LEU A 321 -15.22 41.40 -8.22
C LEU A 321 -13.82 41.30 -8.82
N ARG A 322 -13.48 42.12 -9.80
CA ARG A 322 -12.16 42.11 -10.45
C ARG A 322 -11.02 42.29 -9.44
N SER A 323 -11.15 43.20 -8.48
CA SER A 323 -10.13 43.43 -7.46
C SER A 323 -9.93 42.19 -6.58
N TYR A 324 -11.02 41.56 -6.12
CA TYR A 324 -10.90 40.38 -5.25
C TYR A 324 -10.41 39.15 -6.01
N LEU A 325 -10.85 38.93 -7.26
CA LEU A 325 -10.34 37.84 -8.09
C LEU A 325 -8.83 38.00 -8.35
N LEU A 326 -8.38 39.22 -8.58
CA LEU A 326 -6.96 39.48 -8.77
C LEU A 326 -6.13 39.11 -7.51
N TYR A 327 -6.62 39.42 -6.32
CA TYR A 327 -5.97 39.00 -5.07
C TYR A 327 -5.98 37.48 -4.89
N VAL A 328 -7.07 36.80 -5.22
CA VAL A 328 -7.14 35.32 -5.13
C VAL A 328 -6.17 34.68 -6.10
N VAL A 329 -6.11 35.14 -7.34
CA VAL A 329 -5.19 34.61 -8.35
C VAL A 329 -3.73 34.89 -7.96
N ALA A 330 -3.41 36.13 -7.55
CA ALA A 330 -2.06 36.46 -7.11
C ALA A 330 -1.63 35.64 -5.88
N GLY A 331 -2.53 35.51 -4.89
CA GLY A 331 -2.30 34.66 -3.72
C GLY A 331 -2.11 33.20 -4.08
N GLY A 332 -2.90 32.67 -5.02
CA GLY A 332 -2.77 31.30 -5.53
C GLY A 332 -1.43 31.05 -6.21
N VAL A 333 -0.96 31.97 -7.04
CA VAL A 333 0.35 31.90 -7.69
C VAL A 333 1.48 31.95 -6.64
N LEU A 334 1.40 32.85 -5.67
CA LEU A 334 2.39 32.95 -4.61
C LEU A 334 2.43 31.70 -3.70
N ALA A 335 1.29 31.12 -3.41
CA ALA A 335 1.19 29.91 -2.60
C ALA A 335 1.68 28.64 -3.32
N TYR A 336 1.65 28.64 -4.67
CA TYR A 336 2.06 27.48 -5.46
C TYR A 336 3.52 27.08 -5.20
N PHE A 337 4.44 28.04 -5.18
CA PHE A 337 5.88 27.76 -5.03
C PHE A 337 6.23 27.07 -3.70
N PRO A 338 5.85 27.60 -2.51
CA PRO A 338 6.15 26.91 -1.26
C PRO A 338 5.39 25.58 -1.14
N ALA A 339 4.15 25.50 -1.65
CA ALA A 339 3.41 24.24 -1.65
C ALA A 339 4.08 23.18 -2.53
N ALA A 340 4.55 23.53 -3.72
CA ALA A 340 5.27 22.62 -4.62
C ALA A 340 6.60 22.16 -4.01
N LEU A 341 7.36 23.06 -3.36
CA LEU A 341 8.62 22.73 -2.69
C LEU A 341 8.41 21.78 -1.49
N LEU A 342 7.41 22.06 -0.65
CA LEU A 342 7.07 21.19 0.48
C LEU A 342 6.61 19.83 -0.01
N MET A 343 5.78 19.81 -1.05
CA MET A 343 5.27 18.57 -1.61
C MET A 343 6.40 17.75 -2.25
N HIS A 344 7.32 18.39 -2.98
CA HIS A 344 8.47 17.70 -3.57
C HIS A 344 9.34 17.05 -2.48
N LYS A 345 9.69 17.78 -1.42
CA LYS A 345 10.45 17.22 -0.28
C LYS A 345 9.70 16.10 0.41
N TRP A 346 8.38 16.22 0.55
CA TRP A 346 7.59 15.17 1.18
C TRP A 346 7.47 13.93 0.30
N MET A 347 7.39 14.11 -1.01
CA MET A 347 7.33 13.04 -1.99
C MET A 347 8.65 12.26 -2.12
N GLU A 348 9.79 12.85 -1.74
CA GLU A 348 11.07 12.14 -1.65
C GLU A 348 11.02 10.97 -0.64
N TYR A 349 10.12 11.03 0.35
CA TYR A 349 9.89 9.95 1.32
C TYR A 349 8.93 8.86 0.80
N PHE A 350 8.29 9.06 -0.35
CA PHE A 350 7.27 8.14 -0.89
C PHE A 350 7.60 7.77 -2.33
N HIS A 351 7.88 6.51 -2.57
CA HIS A 351 8.30 6.04 -3.90
C HIS A 351 7.22 6.19 -5.00
N TYR A 352 5.93 6.16 -4.62
CA TYR A 352 4.79 6.26 -5.55
C TYR A 352 4.12 7.64 -5.58
N GLY A 353 4.86 8.67 -5.24
CA GLY A 353 4.31 10.01 -5.20
C GLY A 353 4.05 10.60 -6.59
N GLU A 354 2.79 10.71 -7.01
CA GLU A 354 2.43 11.62 -8.09
C GLU A 354 2.47 13.06 -7.58
N THR A 355 3.33 13.89 -8.15
CA THR A 355 3.33 15.32 -7.87
C THR A 355 1.99 15.92 -8.29
N PRO A 356 1.31 16.68 -7.40
CA PRO A 356 0.05 17.31 -7.77
C PRO A 356 0.29 18.23 -8.96
N GLY A 357 -0.30 17.85 -10.07
CA GLY A 357 -0.19 18.61 -11.31
C GLY A 357 -0.75 20.03 -11.15
N VAL A 358 -0.26 20.96 -11.96
CA VAL A 358 -0.76 22.35 -12.05
C VAL A 358 -2.30 22.40 -12.20
N GLY A 359 -2.89 21.36 -12.79
CA GLY A 359 -4.33 21.19 -12.94
C GLY A 359 -5.08 21.15 -11.60
N LEU A 360 -4.59 20.47 -10.60
CA LEU A 360 -5.22 20.42 -9.28
C LEU A 360 -5.22 21.79 -8.60
N MET A 361 -4.11 22.54 -8.68
CA MET A 361 -4.04 23.90 -8.17
C MET A 361 -5.00 24.85 -8.91
N ALA A 362 -5.11 24.71 -10.22
CA ALA A 362 -6.05 25.48 -10.99
C ALA A 362 -7.51 25.23 -10.56
N VAL A 363 -7.88 23.98 -10.31
CA VAL A 363 -9.21 23.62 -9.80
C VAL A 363 -9.48 24.25 -8.43
N ILE A 364 -8.50 24.21 -7.51
CA ILE A 364 -8.63 24.83 -6.18
C ILE A 364 -8.82 26.34 -6.29
N VAL A 365 -7.96 27.01 -7.07
CA VAL A 365 -8.06 28.47 -7.27
C VAL A 365 -9.40 28.85 -7.92
N CYS A 366 -9.86 28.10 -8.93
CA CYS A 366 -11.17 28.30 -9.54
C CYS A 366 -12.31 28.13 -8.52
N GLY A 367 -12.25 27.12 -7.67
CA GLY A 367 -13.22 26.91 -6.59
C GLY A 367 -13.29 28.10 -5.63
N ILE A 368 -12.12 28.61 -5.19
CA ILE A 368 -12.06 29.81 -4.34
C ILE A 368 -12.63 31.03 -5.07
N CYS A 369 -12.32 31.22 -6.35
CA CYS A 369 -12.85 32.31 -7.17
C CYS A 369 -14.40 32.28 -7.24
N VAL A 370 -14.98 31.09 -7.39
CA VAL A 370 -16.45 30.92 -7.40
C VAL A 370 -17.05 31.34 -6.06
N VAL A 371 -16.49 30.86 -4.95
CA VAL A 371 -16.98 31.19 -3.60
C VAL A 371 -16.87 32.68 -3.31
N VAL A 372 -15.72 33.29 -3.61
CA VAL A 372 -15.53 34.74 -3.46
C VAL A 372 -16.53 35.52 -4.31
N SER A 373 -16.77 35.07 -5.54
CA SER A 373 -17.77 35.72 -6.44
C SER A 373 -19.18 35.67 -5.87
N LEU A 374 -19.58 34.56 -5.27
CA LEU A 374 -20.87 34.39 -4.61
C LEU A 374 -21.02 35.31 -3.39
N ILE A 375 -19.96 35.41 -2.56
CA ILE A 375 -19.94 36.29 -1.39
C ILE A 375 -20.06 37.74 -1.82
N VAL A 376 -19.25 38.20 -2.79
CA VAL A 376 -19.30 39.59 -3.31
C VAL A 376 -20.63 39.86 -3.94
N TYR A 377 -21.20 38.93 -4.71
CA TYR A 377 -22.54 39.07 -5.29
C TYR A 377 -23.61 39.30 -4.22
N GLY A 378 -23.64 38.42 -3.20
CA GLY A 378 -24.64 38.54 -2.12
C GLY A 378 -24.53 39.86 -1.35
N GLN A 379 -23.28 40.32 -1.08
CA GLN A 379 -23.05 41.57 -0.35
C GLN A 379 -23.40 42.82 -1.18
N VAL A 380 -22.98 42.87 -2.43
CA VAL A 380 -23.35 44.00 -3.34
C VAL A 380 -24.83 44.06 -3.53
N ARG A 381 -25.52 42.91 -3.70
CA ARG A 381 -26.98 42.86 -3.80
C ARG A 381 -27.67 43.38 -2.55
N ARG A 382 -27.19 43.03 -1.35
CA ARG A 382 -27.68 43.60 -0.08
C ARG A 382 -27.50 45.11 -0.03
N CYS A 383 -26.29 45.59 -0.32
CA CYS A 383 -25.99 47.02 -0.32
C CYS A 383 -26.82 47.82 -1.32
N MET A 384 -27.15 47.21 -2.46
CA MET A 384 -28.01 47.82 -3.48
C MET A 384 -29.50 47.82 -3.10
N ASN A 385 -29.93 46.94 -2.20
CA ASN A 385 -31.31 46.91 -1.71
C ASN A 385 -31.55 47.88 -0.55
N ASP A 386 -30.50 48.30 0.17
CA ASP A 386 -30.59 49.26 1.27
C ASP A 386 -30.99 50.65 0.73
N LYS A 387 -31.82 51.39 1.47
CA LYS A 387 -32.24 52.73 1.07
C LYS A 387 -31.07 53.70 1.15
N PRO A 388 -30.70 54.43 0.06
CA PRO A 388 -29.55 55.31 0.05
C PRO A 388 -29.56 56.39 1.15
N VAL A 389 -30.76 56.84 1.56
CA VAL A 389 -30.97 57.86 2.60
C VAL A 389 -30.48 57.35 3.97
N GLU A 390 -30.67 56.08 4.31
CA GLU A 390 -30.23 55.50 5.60
C GLU A 390 -28.69 55.34 5.66
N VAL A 391 -28.05 55.11 4.51
CA VAL A 391 -26.62 54.90 4.40
C VAL A 391 -25.83 56.22 4.42
N LEU A 392 -26.45 57.34 3.98
CA LEU A 392 -25.82 58.66 3.90
C LEU A 392 -26.10 59.53 5.13
N ARG A 393 -27.02 59.10 6.01
CA ARG A 393 -27.31 59.84 7.27
C ARG A 393 -26.10 59.70 8.19
N PRO A 394 -25.49 60.79 8.64
CA PRO A 394 -24.41 60.71 9.62
C PRO A 394 -24.93 60.06 10.90
N GLU A 395 -24.22 59.04 11.39
CA GLU A 395 -24.47 58.53 12.73
C GLU A 395 -24.18 59.67 13.71
N SER A 396 -25.23 60.15 14.35
CA SER A 396 -25.17 61.18 15.42
C SER A 396 -24.70 60.52 16.70
#